data_2cfa8162b9e22bcbd74b6e7bafa96ac0
#
_entry.id   2cfa8162b9e22bcbd74b6e7bafa96ac0
#
_cell.length_a   1.000
_cell.length_b   1.000
_cell.length_c   1.000
_cell.angle_alpha   90.00
_cell.angle_beta   90.00
_cell.angle_gamma   90.00
#
_symmetry.space_group_name_H-M   'P 1'
#
loop_
_entity.id
_entity.type
_entity.pdbx_description
1 polymer ?
#
loop_
_entity_poly.entity_id
_entity_poly.type
_entity_poly.pdbx_seq_one_letter_code
_entity_poly.pdbx_strand_id
1 'polypeptide(L)'
;MDLYFAGAEQQTYLRRLIDLDVKHIAISFYEWQRRHSVDDIYKHVPEDVKVIIMPGIAKKEDIDFKAFTDDYIEFAERNADQCITYGLDAPHCPADITKATRQSLDLLPNVVRFPTEDEQLVDLAREYERLGVNARLGKSMPTNELRRVQATLFGSNITDPKVLKGARFEATTSMAWLSARRFGELWIWSRGALKHYSAQNLARAVRAHRETIQGFGVDPGACLANDQAALTELAVRSLLAMAQSLTGRPRDRQRAEEAAISG
;
A
#
# COMPACT_ATOMS: atom_id res chain seq x y z
N MET A 1 -10.62 -0.25 6.05
CA MET A 1 -9.27 -0.60 5.56
C MET A 1 -8.71 0.61 4.84
N ASP A 2 -7.53 1.03 5.20
CA ASP A 2 -6.88 2.20 4.59
C ASP A 2 -6.05 1.78 3.38
N LEU A 3 -6.11 2.57 2.30
CA LEU A 3 -5.31 2.34 1.11
C LEU A 3 -4.27 3.46 0.97
N TYR A 4 -2.99 3.09 1.03
CA TYR A 4 -1.86 3.99 0.89
C TYR A 4 -1.31 3.97 -0.53
N PHE A 5 -1.19 5.14 -1.14
CA PHE A 5 -0.67 5.31 -2.50
C PHE A 5 0.84 5.38 -2.47
N ALA A 6 1.50 4.34 -2.98
CA ALA A 6 2.95 4.24 -3.04
C ALA A 6 3.52 4.80 -4.35
N GLY A 7 4.79 5.23 -4.33
CA GLY A 7 5.48 5.77 -5.49
C GLY A 7 5.30 7.28 -5.68
N ALA A 8 4.97 7.99 -4.61
CA ALA A 8 4.72 9.42 -4.59
C ALA A 8 5.95 10.27 -4.22
N GLU A 9 7.15 9.70 -4.25
CA GLU A 9 8.39 10.39 -3.83
C GLU A 9 8.78 11.56 -4.75
N GLN A 10 8.28 11.59 -5.98
CA GLN A 10 8.41 12.77 -6.85
C GLN A 10 7.39 13.84 -6.44
N GLN A 11 7.84 15.08 -6.27
CA GLN A 11 6.98 16.19 -5.85
C GLN A 11 5.75 16.41 -6.75
N THR A 12 5.89 16.19 -8.06
CA THR A 12 4.77 16.28 -9.01
C THR A 12 3.72 15.18 -8.79
N TYR A 13 4.16 14.00 -8.37
CA TYR A 13 3.27 12.87 -8.07
C TYR A 13 2.57 13.08 -6.73
N LEU A 14 3.34 13.52 -5.74
CA LEU A 14 2.82 13.85 -4.42
C LEU A 14 1.73 14.93 -4.50
N ARG A 15 2.02 16.04 -5.17
CA ARG A 15 1.02 17.12 -5.40
C ARG A 15 -0.24 16.59 -6.07
N ARG A 16 -0.10 15.76 -7.12
CA ARG A 16 -1.26 15.20 -7.81
C ARG A 16 -2.14 14.35 -6.90
N LEU A 17 -1.56 13.55 -6.01
CA LEU A 17 -2.33 12.78 -5.03
C LEU A 17 -3.04 13.69 -4.02
N ILE A 18 -2.36 14.74 -3.54
CA ILE A 18 -2.94 15.74 -2.64
C ILE A 18 -4.10 16.48 -3.32
N ASP A 19 -3.94 16.90 -4.57
CA ASP A 19 -4.99 17.56 -5.37
C ASP A 19 -6.22 16.65 -5.57
N LEU A 20 -6.04 15.35 -5.54
CA LEU A 20 -7.11 14.33 -5.59
C LEU A 20 -7.64 13.94 -4.20
N ASP A 21 -7.31 14.71 -3.16
CA ASP A 21 -7.72 14.52 -1.76
C ASP A 21 -7.31 13.15 -1.18
N VAL A 22 -6.18 12.62 -1.62
CA VAL A 22 -5.61 11.39 -1.04
C VAL A 22 -5.05 11.69 0.34
N LYS A 23 -5.52 10.96 1.36
CA LYS A 23 -5.13 11.13 2.78
C LYS A 23 -4.15 10.06 3.27
N HIS A 24 -3.76 9.12 2.43
CA HIS A 24 -2.88 8.01 2.82
C HIS A 24 -1.80 7.79 1.76
N ILE A 25 -0.55 8.00 2.12
CA ILE A 25 0.60 7.93 1.21
C ILE A 25 1.65 6.97 1.77
N ALA A 26 2.23 6.14 0.92
CA ALA A 26 3.36 5.30 1.28
C ALA A 26 4.62 5.80 0.57
N ILE A 27 5.68 5.99 1.34
CA ILE A 27 6.96 6.54 0.89
C ILE A 27 8.02 5.44 0.96
N SER A 28 8.70 5.22 -0.16
CA SER A 28 9.91 4.43 -0.23
C SER A 28 11.10 5.26 0.26
N PHE A 29 11.73 4.87 1.37
CA PHE A 29 12.91 5.57 1.89
C PHE A 29 14.03 5.64 0.85
N TYR A 30 14.30 4.53 0.15
CA TYR A 30 15.30 4.48 -0.91
C TYR A 30 15.10 5.56 -1.99
N GLU A 31 13.86 5.78 -2.43
CA GLU A 31 13.57 6.79 -3.46
C GLU A 31 13.46 8.19 -2.85
N TRP A 32 13.05 8.29 -1.59
CA TRP A 32 12.91 9.56 -0.87
C TRP A 32 14.27 10.22 -0.63
N GLN A 33 15.23 9.50 -0.03
CA GLN A 33 16.58 10.04 0.26
C GLN A 33 17.33 10.53 -0.98
N ARG A 34 17.02 9.97 -2.16
CA ARG A 34 17.64 10.41 -3.43
C ARG A 34 17.07 11.71 -3.98
N ARG A 35 15.93 12.16 -3.47
CA ARG A 35 15.17 13.30 -4.02
C ARG A 35 14.98 14.44 -3.03
N HIS A 36 15.04 14.12 -1.78
CA HIS A 36 14.81 15.05 -0.66
C HIS A 36 15.93 14.94 0.35
N SER A 37 16.24 16.04 1.04
CA SER A 37 17.03 15.93 2.27
C SER A 37 16.22 15.10 3.27
N VAL A 38 16.89 14.22 3.99
CA VAL A 38 16.31 13.15 4.83
C VAL A 38 15.46 13.68 6.00
N ASP A 39 15.34 15.01 6.15
CA ASP A 39 15.09 15.61 7.46
C ASP A 39 13.64 15.64 7.91
N ASP A 40 12.63 15.66 7.01
CA ASP A 40 11.25 15.79 7.47
C ASP A 40 10.25 15.50 6.35
N ILE A 41 9.51 14.43 6.51
CA ILE A 41 8.44 14.08 5.57
C ILE A 41 7.38 15.18 5.50
N TYR A 42 7.02 15.76 6.64
CA TYR A 42 5.94 16.73 6.75
C TYR A 42 6.30 18.13 6.27
N LYS A 43 7.55 18.39 5.89
CA LYS A 43 7.88 19.57 5.06
C LYS A 43 7.30 19.47 3.63
N HIS A 44 7.00 18.26 3.19
CA HIS A 44 6.54 17.97 1.82
C HIS A 44 5.14 17.38 1.77
N VAL A 45 4.71 16.74 2.86
CA VAL A 45 3.42 16.07 3.00
C VAL A 45 2.58 16.86 4.01
N PRO A 46 1.31 17.22 3.72
CA PRO A 46 0.42 17.88 4.68
C PRO A 46 0.26 17.05 5.96
N GLU A 47 0.11 17.71 7.11
CA GLU A 47 -0.03 17.07 8.43
C GLU A 47 -1.27 16.18 8.58
N ASP A 48 -2.31 16.43 7.79
CA ASP A 48 -3.54 15.64 7.75
C ASP A 48 -3.43 14.36 6.89
N VAL A 49 -2.29 14.15 6.24
CA VAL A 49 -2.00 12.96 5.44
C VAL A 49 -1.23 11.94 6.27
N LYS A 50 -1.79 10.74 6.38
CA LYS A 50 -1.13 9.61 7.05
C LYS A 50 -0.06 9.00 6.16
N VAL A 51 1.08 8.66 6.73
CA VAL A 51 2.24 8.15 5.99
C VAL A 51 2.63 6.75 6.47
N ILE A 52 2.89 5.86 5.50
CA ILE A 52 3.66 4.63 5.71
C ILE A 52 5.06 4.84 5.13
N ILE A 53 6.08 4.54 5.92
CA ILE A 53 7.48 4.51 5.47
C ILE A 53 7.85 3.06 5.12
N MET A 54 8.38 2.86 3.93
CA MET A 54 8.85 1.56 3.45
C MET A 54 10.33 1.63 3.09
N PRO A 55 11.11 0.55 3.27
CA PRO A 55 12.54 0.55 2.86
C PRO A 55 12.70 0.78 1.35
N GLY A 56 11.98 0.04 0.51
CA GLY A 56 11.93 0.28 -0.94
C GLY A 56 13.05 -0.31 -1.79
N ILE A 57 13.90 -1.19 -1.25
CA ILE A 57 15.10 -1.74 -1.93
C ILE A 57 14.93 -3.14 -2.55
N ALA A 58 13.73 -3.60 -2.77
CA ALA A 58 13.41 -4.99 -3.10
C ALA A 58 14.19 -5.66 -4.27
N LYS A 59 15.06 -4.98 -5.02
CA LYS A 59 15.73 -5.55 -6.22
C LYS A 59 17.11 -4.97 -6.56
N LYS A 60 17.86 -4.38 -5.63
CA LYS A 60 19.15 -3.76 -5.98
C LYS A 60 20.31 -4.53 -5.39
N GLU A 61 21.15 -5.06 -6.28
CA GLU A 61 22.32 -5.88 -5.95
C GLU A 61 23.53 -5.03 -5.51
N ASP A 62 23.57 -3.72 -5.86
CA ASP A 62 24.72 -2.83 -5.64
C ASP A 62 24.49 -1.82 -4.51
N ILE A 63 23.90 -2.25 -3.39
CA ILE A 63 23.68 -1.39 -2.24
C ILE A 63 24.59 -1.83 -1.10
N ASP A 64 25.23 -0.85 -0.43
CA ASP A 64 25.75 -1.05 0.91
C ASP A 64 24.56 -1.19 1.87
N PHE A 65 24.16 -2.45 2.10
CA PHE A 65 23.01 -2.75 2.96
C PHE A 65 23.19 -2.24 4.38
N LYS A 66 24.42 -2.24 4.90
CA LYS A 66 24.65 -1.77 6.27
C LYS A 66 24.40 -0.27 6.37
N ALA A 67 25.03 0.53 5.53
CA ALA A 67 24.83 1.97 5.51
C ALA A 67 23.36 2.32 5.25
N PHE A 68 22.72 1.64 4.29
CA PHE A 68 21.30 1.85 3.98
C PHE A 68 20.39 1.56 5.18
N THR A 69 20.63 0.47 5.89
CA THR A 69 19.77 0.07 7.03
C THR A 69 19.99 0.98 8.23
N ASP A 70 21.22 1.45 8.48
CA ASP A 70 21.52 2.41 9.52
C ASP A 70 20.76 3.75 9.24
N ASP A 71 20.84 4.26 8.02
CA ASP A 71 20.09 5.46 7.57
C ASP A 71 18.58 5.28 7.66
N TYR A 72 18.08 4.08 7.28
CA TYR A 72 16.65 3.76 7.35
C TYR A 72 16.12 3.73 8.78
N ILE A 73 16.87 3.15 9.70
CA ILE A 73 16.52 3.11 11.13
C ILE A 73 16.44 4.55 11.66
N GLU A 74 17.47 5.34 11.42
CA GLU A 74 17.50 6.74 11.88
C GLU A 74 16.34 7.57 11.31
N PHE A 75 16.00 7.36 10.05
CA PHE A 75 14.85 8.01 9.43
C PHE A 75 13.52 7.53 10.04
N ALA A 76 13.39 6.23 10.30
CA ALA A 76 12.21 5.66 10.94
C ALA A 76 12.04 6.18 12.37
N GLU A 77 13.12 6.25 13.16
CA GLU A 77 13.13 6.80 14.52
C GLU A 77 12.62 8.25 14.56
N ARG A 78 13.13 9.10 13.67
CA ARG A 78 12.71 10.52 13.59
C ARG A 78 11.23 10.70 13.27
N ASN A 79 10.60 9.75 12.63
CA ASN A 79 9.21 9.82 12.18
C ASN A 79 8.28 8.84 12.90
N ALA A 80 8.76 8.14 13.94
CA ALA A 80 8.07 7.01 14.57
C ALA A 80 6.72 7.36 15.18
N ASP A 81 6.57 8.57 15.73
CA ASP A 81 5.32 9.02 16.37
C ASP A 81 4.21 9.35 15.36
N GLN A 82 4.57 9.63 14.12
CA GLN A 82 3.66 10.16 13.10
C GLN A 82 3.42 9.18 11.95
N CYS A 83 4.30 8.21 11.76
CA CYS A 83 4.28 7.28 10.64
C CYS A 83 4.14 5.83 11.08
N ILE A 84 3.58 5.03 10.19
CA ILE A 84 3.69 3.57 10.26
C ILE A 84 4.99 3.18 9.54
N THR A 85 5.83 2.37 10.18
CA THR A 85 7.09 1.92 9.60
C THR A 85 6.98 0.46 9.15
N TYR A 86 7.26 0.18 7.88
CA TYR A 86 7.39 -1.18 7.39
C TYR A 86 8.79 -1.72 7.72
N GLY A 87 8.83 -2.91 8.27
CA GLY A 87 10.06 -3.66 8.48
C GLY A 87 10.77 -3.96 7.16
N LEU A 88 12.02 -4.38 7.26
CA LEU A 88 12.83 -4.71 6.10
C LEU A 88 12.28 -5.96 5.39
N ASP A 89 11.82 -5.79 4.15
CA ASP A 89 11.43 -6.85 3.22
C ASP A 89 12.40 -6.84 2.04
N ALA A 90 13.63 -7.29 2.27
CA ALA A 90 14.70 -7.29 1.28
C ALA A 90 15.36 -8.68 1.21
N PRO A 91 14.91 -9.56 0.29
CA PRO A 91 15.38 -10.96 0.22
C PRO A 91 16.88 -11.08 -0.10
N HIS A 92 17.50 -10.03 -0.64
CA HIS A 92 18.94 -10.02 -0.97
C HIS A 92 19.80 -9.38 0.13
N CYS A 93 19.19 -8.89 1.21
CA CYS A 93 19.94 -8.36 2.35
C CYS A 93 20.60 -9.50 3.13
N PRO A 94 21.89 -9.39 3.52
CA PRO A 94 22.54 -10.37 4.39
C PRO A 94 21.74 -10.65 5.66
N ALA A 95 21.70 -11.91 6.07
CA ALA A 95 20.84 -12.35 7.18
C ALA A 95 21.19 -11.70 8.53
N ASP A 96 22.47 -11.44 8.78
CA ASP A 96 22.96 -10.74 9.97
C ASP A 96 22.51 -9.28 10.00
N ILE A 97 22.60 -8.57 8.87
CA ILE A 97 22.12 -7.19 8.72
C ILE A 97 20.60 -7.16 8.87
N THR A 98 19.88 -8.08 8.21
CA THR A 98 18.43 -8.20 8.34
C THR A 98 18.01 -8.38 9.80
N LYS A 99 18.70 -9.26 10.53
CA LYS A 99 18.43 -9.53 11.95
C LYS A 99 18.68 -8.28 12.81
N ALA A 100 19.83 -7.63 12.64
CA ALA A 100 20.18 -6.42 13.39
C ALA A 100 19.20 -5.28 13.13
N THR A 101 18.87 -5.04 11.86
CA THR A 101 17.89 -4.01 11.46
C THR A 101 16.52 -4.26 12.10
N ARG A 102 16.08 -5.50 12.11
CA ARG A 102 14.80 -5.88 12.72
C ARG A 102 14.79 -5.62 14.22
N GLN A 103 15.84 -6.01 14.93
CA GLN A 103 15.97 -5.77 16.37
C GLN A 103 15.88 -4.29 16.71
N SER A 104 16.49 -3.42 15.89
CA SER A 104 16.39 -1.97 16.07
C SER A 104 14.99 -1.44 15.77
N LEU A 105 14.38 -1.87 14.65
CA LEU A 105 13.04 -1.42 14.29
C LEU A 105 11.96 -1.92 15.26
N ASP A 106 12.11 -3.10 15.84
CA ASP A 106 11.15 -3.67 16.81
C ASP A 106 11.06 -2.83 18.11
N LEU A 107 12.00 -1.91 18.35
CA LEU A 107 11.93 -0.95 19.45
C LEU A 107 11.06 0.27 19.15
N LEU A 108 10.71 0.50 17.90
CA LEU A 108 9.91 1.66 17.48
C LEU A 108 8.42 1.38 17.63
N PRO A 109 7.60 2.41 17.92
CA PRO A 109 6.15 2.29 17.84
C PRO A 109 5.71 2.11 16.38
N ASN A 110 4.56 1.47 16.18
CA ASN A 110 3.90 1.38 14.87
C ASN A 110 4.69 0.64 13.77
N VAL A 111 5.58 -0.29 14.14
CA VAL A 111 6.30 -1.11 13.16
C VAL A 111 5.44 -2.28 12.69
N VAL A 112 5.50 -2.53 11.39
CA VAL A 112 4.87 -3.67 10.72
C VAL A 112 5.96 -4.68 10.38
N ARG A 113 5.94 -5.84 11.00
CA ARG A 113 6.92 -6.90 10.81
C ARG A 113 6.59 -7.73 9.56
N PHE A 114 7.55 -7.86 8.65
CA PHE A 114 7.43 -8.77 7.51
C PHE A 114 8.13 -10.10 7.80
N PRO A 115 7.51 -11.26 7.44
CA PRO A 115 8.16 -12.55 7.59
C PRO A 115 9.34 -12.69 6.61
N THR A 116 10.37 -13.44 7.03
CA THR A 116 11.39 -13.97 6.12
C THR A 116 10.86 -15.19 5.35
N GLU A 117 11.69 -15.74 4.45
CA GLU A 117 11.32 -16.97 3.70
C GLU A 117 11.11 -18.17 4.63
N ASP A 118 11.81 -18.22 5.77
CA ASP A 118 11.76 -19.33 6.73
C ASP A 118 10.75 -19.15 7.87
N GLU A 119 10.14 -17.97 7.98
CA GLU A 119 9.18 -17.64 9.05
C GLU A 119 7.74 -17.87 8.60
N GLN A 120 6.95 -18.50 9.49
CA GLN A 120 5.50 -18.67 9.24
C GLN A 120 4.73 -17.49 9.85
N LEU A 121 3.83 -16.91 9.05
CA LEU A 121 3.02 -15.74 9.47
C LEU A 121 2.17 -16.03 10.72
N VAL A 122 1.68 -17.28 10.87
CA VAL A 122 0.88 -17.70 12.01
C VAL A 122 1.69 -17.76 13.30
N ASP A 123 2.97 -18.12 13.21
CA ASP A 123 3.85 -18.18 14.37
C ASP A 123 4.27 -16.79 14.81
N LEU A 124 4.60 -15.91 13.86
CA LEU A 124 4.88 -14.50 14.13
C LEU A 124 3.69 -13.77 14.76
N ALA A 125 2.47 -14.16 14.46
CA ALA A 125 1.25 -13.56 15.04
C ALA A 125 1.10 -13.77 16.55
N ARG A 126 1.91 -14.65 17.15
CA ARG A 126 1.97 -14.84 18.61
C ARG A 126 2.87 -13.81 19.30
N GLU A 127 3.79 -13.22 18.56
CA GLU A 127 4.81 -12.31 19.07
C GLU A 127 4.56 -10.86 18.65
N TYR A 128 3.94 -10.65 17.47
CA TYR A 128 3.77 -9.34 16.86
C TYR A 128 2.30 -9.01 16.61
N GLU A 129 1.90 -7.83 17.01
CA GLU A 129 0.53 -7.32 16.80
C GLU A 129 0.27 -6.91 15.35
N ARG A 130 1.32 -6.51 14.61
CA ARG A 130 1.24 -5.98 13.24
C ARG A 130 2.16 -6.76 12.32
N LEU A 131 1.57 -7.40 11.33
CA LEU A 131 2.30 -8.22 10.37
C LEU A 131 2.07 -7.75 8.94
N GLY A 132 3.16 -7.72 8.18
CA GLY A 132 3.18 -7.40 6.78
C GLY A 132 2.96 -8.62 5.89
N VAL A 133 2.15 -8.44 4.86
CA VAL A 133 1.94 -9.44 3.80
C VAL A 133 2.31 -8.77 2.49
N ASN A 134 3.38 -9.23 1.84
CA ASN A 134 3.74 -8.74 0.51
C ASN A 134 2.89 -9.42 -0.59
N ALA A 135 2.94 -8.89 -1.80
CA ALA A 135 2.13 -9.38 -2.92
C ALA A 135 2.44 -10.85 -3.30
N ARG A 136 3.67 -11.33 -3.06
CA ARG A 136 4.07 -12.74 -3.29
C ARG A 136 3.37 -13.64 -2.28
N LEU A 137 3.50 -13.33 -1.01
CA LEU A 137 2.88 -14.07 0.08
C LEU A 137 1.35 -14.06 -0.03
N GLY A 138 0.75 -12.90 -0.31
CA GLY A 138 -0.69 -12.75 -0.48
C GLY A 138 -1.27 -13.56 -1.65
N LYS A 139 -0.45 -13.89 -2.68
CA LYS A 139 -0.86 -14.77 -3.78
C LYS A 139 -0.67 -16.25 -3.48
N SER A 140 0.38 -16.60 -2.73
CA SER A 140 0.73 -17.98 -2.42
C SER A 140 -0.04 -18.56 -1.24
N MET A 141 -0.40 -17.71 -0.26
CA MET A 141 -1.09 -18.15 0.95
C MET A 141 -2.60 -18.25 0.73
N PRO A 142 -3.21 -19.39 1.05
CA PRO A 142 -4.67 -19.54 1.01
C PRO A 142 -5.37 -18.54 1.94
N THR A 143 -6.49 -17.99 1.49
CA THR A 143 -7.25 -16.98 2.25
C THR A 143 -7.71 -17.48 3.62
N ASN A 144 -7.98 -18.78 3.76
CA ASN A 144 -8.34 -19.39 5.03
C ASN A 144 -7.18 -19.42 6.04
N GLU A 145 -5.94 -19.47 5.59
CA GLU A 145 -4.75 -19.34 6.44
C GLU A 145 -4.56 -17.91 6.88
N LEU A 146 -4.68 -16.93 5.98
CA LEU A 146 -4.65 -15.51 6.34
C LEU A 146 -5.71 -15.14 7.39
N ARG A 147 -6.88 -15.78 7.36
CA ARG A 147 -7.95 -15.57 8.37
C ARG A 147 -7.56 -16.07 9.77
N ARG A 148 -6.69 -17.05 9.86
CA ARG A 148 -6.23 -17.62 11.16
C ARG A 148 -5.18 -16.75 11.83
N VAL A 149 -4.59 -15.81 11.11
CA VAL A 149 -3.61 -14.87 11.66
C VAL A 149 -4.34 -13.92 12.62
N GLN A 150 -3.97 -13.97 13.89
CA GLN A 150 -4.60 -13.15 14.94
C GLN A 150 -4.07 -11.72 14.99
N ALA A 151 -2.92 -11.45 14.32
CA ALA A 151 -2.37 -10.12 14.21
C ALA A 151 -3.13 -9.25 13.20
N THR A 152 -2.96 -7.95 13.32
CA THR A 152 -3.42 -6.96 12.35
C THR A 152 -2.54 -7.02 11.09
N LEU A 153 -3.15 -7.18 9.92
CA LEU A 153 -2.41 -7.34 8.67
C LEU A 153 -2.26 -6.03 7.91
N PHE A 154 -1.06 -5.83 7.37
CA PHE A 154 -0.70 -4.73 6.48
C PHE A 154 -0.23 -5.28 5.14
N GLY A 155 -0.89 -4.87 4.05
CA GLY A 155 -0.54 -5.32 2.71
C GLY A 155 0.58 -4.48 2.11
N SER A 156 1.58 -5.11 1.49
CA SER A 156 2.53 -4.44 0.62
C SER A 156 2.21 -4.74 -0.82
N ASN A 157 1.68 -3.74 -1.53
CA ASN A 157 1.26 -3.82 -2.93
C ASN A 157 0.20 -4.92 -3.20
N ILE A 158 -0.75 -5.09 -2.27
CA ILE A 158 -1.89 -6.00 -2.42
C ILE A 158 -3.11 -5.19 -2.83
N THR A 159 -3.65 -5.46 -4.03
CA THR A 159 -4.83 -4.80 -4.59
C THR A 159 -5.92 -5.78 -5.01
N ASP A 160 -5.76 -7.08 -4.79
CA ASP A 160 -6.81 -8.07 -5.04
C ASP A 160 -7.89 -7.98 -3.96
N PRO A 161 -9.13 -7.56 -4.31
CA PRO A 161 -10.21 -7.44 -3.34
C PRO A 161 -10.60 -8.77 -2.66
N LYS A 162 -10.32 -9.92 -3.31
CA LYS A 162 -10.61 -11.24 -2.73
C LYS A 162 -9.67 -11.53 -1.56
N VAL A 163 -8.38 -11.22 -1.73
CA VAL A 163 -7.37 -11.37 -0.67
C VAL A 163 -7.70 -10.41 0.47
N LEU A 164 -7.95 -9.13 0.16
CA LEU A 164 -8.22 -8.09 1.15
C LEU A 164 -9.52 -8.34 1.93
N LYS A 165 -10.55 -8.90 1.30
CA LYS A 165 -11.80 -9.31 1.97
C LYS A 165 -11.63 -10.56 2.83
N GLY A 166 -10.65 -11.38 2.47
CA GLY A 166 -10.45 -12.69 3.07
C GLY A 166 -9.77 -12.66 4.43
N ALA A 167 -9.14 -11.56 4.81
CA ALA A 167 -8.36 -11.44 6.05
C ALA A 167 -8.54 -10.06 6.72
N ARG A 168 -7.96 -9.88 7.91
CA ARG A 168 -8.09 -8.65 8.70
C ARG A 168 -7.02 -7.62 8.30
N PHE A 169 -7.07 -7.14 7.05
CA PHE A 169 -6.20 -6.05 6.65
C PHE A 169 -6.68 -4.71 7.22
N GLU A 170 -5.81 -4.03 7.96
CA GLU A 170 -6.02 -2.65 8.39
C GLU A 170 -5.70 -1.69 7.26
N ALA A 171 -4.57 -1.93 6.61
CA ALA A 171 -4.11 -1.12 5.50
C ALA A 171 -3.43 -1.94 4.41
N THR A 172 -3.34 -1.37 3.21
CA THR A 172 -2.51 -1.89 2.11
C THR A 172 -1.90 -0.76 1.32
N THR A 173 -0.74 -1.00 0.70
CA THR A 173 -0.14 -0.07 -0.26
C THR A 173 -0.48 -0.45 -1.69
N SER A 174 -0.49 0.52 -2.61
CA SER A 174 -0.69 0.29 -4.04
C SER A 174 0.11 1.23 -4.91
N MET A 175 0.74 0.68 -5.94
CA MET A 175 1.40 1.42 -7.03
C MET A 175 0.57 1.39 -8.33
N ALA A 176 -0.62 0.83 -8.35
CA ALA A 176 -1.43 0.62 -9.56
C ALA A 176 -1.74 1.95 -10.30
N TRP A 177 -1.91 3.05 -9.58
CA TRP A 177 -2.13 4.38 -10.17
C TRP A 177 -0.95 4.89 -11.01
N LEU A 178 0.29 4.46 -10.69
CA LEU A 178 1.47 4.84 -11.46
C LEU A 178 1.52 4.18 -12.84
N SER A 179 0.97 2.98 -12.98
CA SER A 179 0.92 2.31 -14.27
C SER A 179 -0.03 3.01 -15.23
N ALA A 180 -1.13 3.56 -14.74
CA ALA A 180 -2.00 4.43 -15.52
C ALA A 180 -1.22 5.64 -16.08
N ARG A 181 -0.43 6.30 -15.22
CA ARG A 181 0.38 7.45 -15.61
C ARG A 181 1.54 7.11 -16.55
N ARG A 182 2.22 6.00 -16.31
CA ARG A 182 3.47 5.66 -17.05
C ARG A 182 3.21 4.94 -18.37
N PHE A 183 2.15 4.14 -18.41
CA PHE A 183 1.93 3.19 -19.51
C PHE A 183 0.57 3.36 -20.19
N GLY A 184 -0.25 4.35 -19.78
CA GLY A 184 -1.58 4.55 -20.34
C GLY A 184 -2.53 3.40 -20.03
N GLU A 185 -2.37 2.72 -18.89
CA GLU A 185 -3.22 1.61 -18.48
C GLU A 185 -4.49 2.14 -17.78
N LEU A 186 -5.58 1.41 -17.93
CA LEU A 186 -6.83 1.76 -17.28
C LEU A 186 -7.07 0.84 -16.08
N TRP A 187 -7.25 1.46 -14.92
CA TRP A 187 -7.69 0.81 -13.69
C TRP A 187 -9.07 1.34 -13.31
N ILE A 188 -10.04 0.44 -13.16
CA ILE A 188 -11.41 0.83 -12.86
C ILE A 188 -12.08 -0.12 -11.86
N TRP A 189 -12.66 0.48 -10.80
CA TRP A 189 -13.53 -0.24 -9.88
C TRP A 189 -14.94 -0.33 -10.43
N SER A 190 -15.38 -1.53 -10.72
CA SER A 190 -16.70 -1.77 -11.31
C SER A 190 -17.30 -3.08 -10.83
N ARG A 191 -18.54 -3.04 -10.37
CA ARG A 191 -19.31 -4.23 -9.94
C ARG A 191 -18.59 -5.07 -8.88
N GLY A 192 -17.94 -4.41 -7.91
CA GLY A 192 -17.24 -5.07 -6.81
C GLY A 192 -15.89 -5.70 -7.16
N ALA A 193 -15.32 -5.36 -8.32
CA ALA A 193 -14.00 -5.80 -8.77
C ALA A 193 -13.15 -4.64 -9.27
N LEU A 194 -11.87 -4.67 -8.95
CA LEU A 194 -10.86 -3.79 -9.56
C LEU A 194 -10.38 -4.45 -10.86
N LYS A 195 -10.66 -3.79 -11.97
CA LYS A 195 -10.30 -4.27 -13.30
C LYS A 195 -9.12 -3.49 -13.84
N HIS A 196 -8.23 -4.20 -14.50
CA HIS A 196 -7.05 -3.64 -15.16
C HIS A 196 -7.08 -3.95 -16.66
N TYR A 197 -6.75 -2.95 -17.46
CA TYR A 197 -6.65 -3.06 -18.91
C TYR A 197 -5.36 -2.38 -19.38
N SER A 198 -4.60 -3.12 -20.19
CA SER A 198 -3.39 -2.59 -20.84
C SER A 198 -3.73 -1.47 -21.84
N ALA A 199 -2.75 -0.65 -22.20
CA ALA A 199 -2.90 0.43 -23.17
C ALA A 199 -3.47 -0.06 -24.52
N GLN A 200 -3.14 -1.28 -24.95
CA GLN A 200 -3.67 -1.88 -26.19
C GLN A 200 -5.20 -2.09 -26.14
N ASN A 201 -5.75 -2.32 -24.95
CA ASN A 201 -7.17 -2.54 -24.75
C ASN A 201 -7.93 -1.28 -24.28
N LEU A 202 -7.25 -0.15 -24.17
CA LEU A 202 -7.77 1.08 -23.59
C LEU A 202 -9.08 1.51 -24.25
N ALA A 203 -9.12 1.66 -25.57
CA ALA A 203 -10.28 2.14 -26.28
C ALA A 203 -11.51 1.25 -26.08
N ARG A 204 -11.32 -0.09 -26.10
CA ARG A 204 -12.38 -1.06 -25.83
C ARG A 204 -12.86 -0.96 -24.39
N ALA A 205 -11.96 -0.86 -23.45
CA ALA A 205 -12.26 -0.77 -22.03
C ALA A 205 -13.02 0.52 -21.68
N VAL A 206 -12.59 1.67 -22.21
CA VAL A 206 -13.26 2.96 -21.99
C VAL A 206 -14.69 2.92 -22.53
N ARG A 207 -14.93 2.38 -23.73
CA ARG A 207 -16.28 2.22 -24.29
C ARG A 207 -17.15 1.35 -23.40
N ALA A 208 -16.61 0.22 -22.93
CA ALA A 208 -17.33 -0.76 -22.10
C ALA A 208 -17.66 -0.22 -20.69
N HIS A 209 -16.89 0.75 -20.19
CA HIS A 209 -17.04 1.30 -18.85
C HIS A 209 -17.40 2.79 -18.84
N ARG A 210 -17.91 3.33 -19.97
CA ARG A 210 -18.19 4.76 -20.15
C ARG A 210 -18.98 5.38 -19.00
N GLU A 211 -20.12 4.79 -18.65
CA GLU A 211 -20.96 5.27 -17.55
C GLU A 211 -20.25 5.23 -16.19
N THR A 212 -19.48 4.15 -15.94
CA THR A 212 -18.72 4.04 -14.70
C THR A 212 -17.63 5.13 -14.61
N ILE A 213 -16.94 5.42 -15.72
CA ILE A 213 -15.92 6.48 -15.79
C ILE A 213 -16.56 7.84 -15.51
N GLN A 214 -17.72 8.14 -16.16
CA GLN A 214 -18.48 9.36 -15.90
C GLN A 214 -18.97 9.45 -14.45
N GLY A 215 -19.37 8.32 -13.85
CA GLY A 215 -19.75 8.23 -12.44
C GLY A 215 -18.61 8.58 -11.47
N PHE A 216 -17.35 8.39 -11.89
CA PHE A 216 -16.18 8.86 -11.16
C PHE A 216 -15.85 10.34 -11.42
N GLY A 217 -16.63 11.05 -12.26
CA GLY A 217 -16.38 12.45 -12.61
C GLY A 217 -15.22 12.64 -13.59
N VAL A 218 -14.80 11.58 -14.28
CA VAL A 218 -13.72 11.63 -15.28
C VAL A 218 -14.30 11.61 -16.68
N ASP A 219 -13.72 12.41 -17.60
CA ASP A 219 -14.16 12.42 -19.01
C ASP A 219 -13.70 11.17 -19.76
N PRO A 220 -14.61 10.32 -20.26
CA PRO A 220 -14.26 9.18 -21.08
C PRO A 220 -13.55 9.58 -22.39
N GLY A 221 -13.80 10.77 -22.91
CA GLY A 221 -13.13 11.30 -24.11
C GLY A 221 -11.63 11.51 -23.85
N ALA A 222 -11.29 12.11 -22.73
CA ALA A 222 -9.90 12.28 -22.31
C ALA A 222 -9.21 10.90 -22.10
N CYS A 223 -9.90 9.94 -21.49
CA CYS A 223 -9.36 8.57 -21.36
C CYS A 223 -9.12 7.92 -22.73
N LEU A 224 -10.03 8.09 -23.70
CA LEU A 224 -9.86 7.59 -25.08
C LEU A 224 -8.68 8.25 -25.81
N ALA A 225 -8.43 9.53 -25.54
CA ALA A 225 -7.28 10.26 -26.06
C ALA A 225 -5.96 9.89 -25.36
N ASN A 226 -5.98 8.90 -24.46
CA ASN A 226 -4.85 8.48 -23.64
C ASN A 226 -4.25 9.61 -22.78
N ASP A 227 -5.11 10.50 -22.29
CA ASP A 227 -4.70 11.54 -21.35
C ASP A 227 -4.29 10.89 -20.02
N GLN A 228 -3.00 10.96 -19.75
CA GLN A 228 -2.41 10.34 -18.54
C GLN A 228 -2.94 10.98 -17.24
N ALA A 229 -3.35 12.24 -17.26
CA ALA A 229 -3.92 12.90 -16.09
C ALA A 229 -5.31 12.31 -15.79
N ALA A 230 -6.17 12.16 -16.81
CA ALA A 230 -7.50 11.55 -16.68
C ALA A 230 -7.41 10.08 -16.27
N LEU A 231 -6.50 9.31 -16.87
CA LEU A 231 -6.27 7.89 -16.50
C LEU A 231 -5.76 7.74 -15.06
N THR A 232 -4.86 8.64 -14.63
CA THR A 232 -4.35 8.67 -13.26
C THR A 232 -5.48 8.97 -12.27
N GLU A 233 -6.29 9.99 -12.56
CA GLU A 233 -7.42 10.37 -11.72
C GLU A 233 -8.43 9.22 -11.60
N LEU A 234 -8.78 8.57 -12.71
CA LEU A 234 -9.66 7.40 -12.70
C LEU A 234 -9.10 6.26 -11.86
N ALA A 235 -7.80 5.97 -11.98
CA ALA A 235 -7.14 4.94 -11.19
C ALA A 235 -7.18 5.24 -9.70
N VAL A 236 -6.87 6.49 -9.30
CA VAL A 236 -6.91 6.94 -7.90
C VAL A 236 -8.33 6.82 -7.35
N ARG A 237 -9.34 7.38 -8.03
CA ARG A 237 -10.75 7.33 -7.61
C ARG A 237 -11.28 5.89 -7.52
N SER A 238 -10.89 5.04 -8.46
CA SER A 238 -11.26 3.61 -8.47
C SER A 238 -10.66 2.84 -7.28
N LEU A 239 -9.40 3.12 -6.96
CA LEU A 239 -8.72 2.52 -5.80
C LEU A 239 -9.34 3.00 -4.48
N LEU A 240 -9.67 4.28 -4.36
CA LEU A 240 -10.37 4.82 -3.19
C LEU A 240 -11.77 4.19 -3.03
N ALA A 241 -12.54 4.06 -4.11
CA ALA A 241 -13.85 3.40 -4.09
C ALA A 241 -13.74 1.92 -3.70
N MET A 242 -12.70 1.22 -4.17
CA MET A 242 -12.40 -0.13 -3.72
C MET A 242 -12.17 -0.17 -2.20
N ALA A 243 -11.29 0.67 -1.68
CA ALA A 243 -10.98 0.71 -0.25
C ALA A 243 -12.22 1.00 0.61
N GLN A 244 -13.04 1.96 0.21
CA GLN A 244 -14.33 2.27 0.86
C GLN A 244 -15.28 1.07 0.86
N SER A 245 -15.38 0.33 -0.25
CA SER A 245 -16.22 -0.85 -0.34
C SER A 245 -15.78 -2.00 0.57
N LEU A 246 -14.51 -2.01 0.96
CA LEU A 246 -13.92 -3.01 1.85
C LEU A 246 -14.07 -2.66 3.33
N THR A 247 -14.26 -1.37 3.66
CA THR A 247 -14.44 -0.88 5.05
C THR A 247 -15.86 -1.14 5.59
N GLY A 248 -16.87 -1.18 4.73
CA GLY A 248 -18.30 -1.15 5.14
C GLY A 248 -18.94 -2.49 5.50
N ARG A 249 -18.20 -3.60 5.74
CA ARG A 249 -18.86 -4.91 5.89
C ARG A 249 -18.48 -5.86 7.03
N PRO A 250 -17.32 -5.88 7.67
CA PRO A 250 -17.09 -6.81 8.80
C PRO A 250 -17.30 -6.18 10.17
N ARG A 251 -16.99 -4.89 10.37
CA ARG A 251 -17.06 -4.26 11.70
C ARG A 251 -18.49 -4.10 12.22
N ASP A 252 -19.44 -3.80 11.35
CA ASP A 252 -20.83 -3.60 11.75
C ASP A 252 -21.56 -4.92 12.05
N ARG A 253 -21.22 -6.01 11.35
CA ARG A 253 -21.77 -7.33 11.66
C ARG A 253 -21.21 -7.91 12.95
N GLN A 254 -19.91 -7.80 13.20
CA GLN A 254 -19.30 -8.31 14.43
C GLN A 254 -19.79 -7.56 15.67
N ARG A 255 -19.91 -6.23 15.60
CA ARG A 255 -20.53 -5.44 16.69
C ARG A 255 -22.00 -5.77 16.89
N ALA A 256 -22.74 -6.05 15.82
CA ALA A 256 -24.14 -6.49 15.93
C ALA A 256 -24.25 -7.91 16.51
N GLU A 257 -23.34 -8.81 16.17
CA GLU A 257 -23.28 -10.17 16.72
C GLU A 257 -22.81 -10.18 18.18
N GLU A 258 -21.79 -9.38 18.53
CA GLU A 258 -21.33 -9.20 19.91
C GLU A 258 -22.39 -8.50 20.79
N ALA A 259 -23.12 -7.54 20.25
CA ALA A 259 -24.24 -6.91 20.95
C ALA A 259 -25.45 -7.85 21.12
N ALA A 260 -25.66 -8.78 20.19
CA ALA A 260 -26.73 -9.78 20.28
C ALA A 260 -26.42 -10.95 21.24
N ILE A 261 -25.13 -11.18 21.55
CA ILE A 261 -24.70 -12.22 22.51
C ILE A 261 -24.61 -11.64 23.93
N SER A 262 -24.55 -10.32 24.05
CA SER A 262 -24.41 -9.61 25.36
C SER A 262 -25.75 -9.10 25.93
N GLY A 263 -26.85 -9.34 25.28
CA GLY A 263 -28.22 -9.04 25.71
C GLY A 263 -29.04 -10.29 25.88
#